data_432ef95d029350dacb0403b0d0519933
#
_entry.id   432ef95d029350dacb0403b0d0519933
#
_cell.length_a   1.000
_cell.length_b   1.000
_cell.length_c   1.000
_cell.angle_alpha   90.00
_cell.angle_beta   90.00
_cell.angle_gamma   90.00
#
_symmetry.space_group_name_H-M   'P 1'
#
loop_
_entity.id
_entity.type
_entity.pdbx_description
1 polymer ?
#
loop_
_entity_poly.entity_id
_entity_poly.type
_entity_poly.pdbx_seq_one_letter_code
_entity_poly.pdbx_strand_id
1 'polypeptide(L)'
;MAEKFEETAIIIRQEEIADDIYSMWLHTDQIAAHAKAGQFVSVYCNDGSRLLPRPISICEIDKKDGAIRLVYRVAGKGTAEFSGMHTGAQLRIVGPLGNGFPKKEKKAFLIGGGIGIPPMLQLAKELNCEKQIVLGFRDELFLMDEFKKQGRVYVATED
;
A
#
# COMPACT_ATOMS: atom_id res chain seq x y z
N MET A 1 -10.01 12.99 -16.69
CA MET A 1 -8.73 12.34 -16.32
C MET A 1 -8.49 12.46 -14.83
N ALA A 2 -7.98 11.40 -14.23
CA ALA A 2 -7.55 11.48 -12.83
C ALA A 2 -6.35 12.44 -12.71
N GLU A 3 -6.40 13.32 -11.73
CA GLU A 3 -5.31 14.24 -11.44
C GLU A 3 -4.11 13.48 -10.86
N LYS A 4 -2.92 13.87 -11.28
CA LYS A 4 -1.65 13.32 -10.82
C LYS A 4 -0.81 14.45 -10.25
N PHE A 5 -0.12 14.15 -9.17
CA PHE A 5 0.70 15.12 -8.46
C PHE A 5 2.10 14.58 -8.27
N GLU A 6 3.07 15.46 -8.35
CA GLU A 6 4.43 15.17 -7.89
C GLU A 6 4.61 15.89 -6.56
N GLU A 7 4.98 15.14 -5.54
CA GLU A 7 5.15 15.66 -4.18
C GLU A 7 6.42 15.12 -3.54
N THR A 8 6.95 15.91 -2.60
CA THR A 8 7.94 15.43 -1.65
C THR A 8 7.20 14.97 -0.40
N ALA A 9 7.03 13.66 -0.26
CA ALA A 9 6.38 13.05 0.89
C ALA A 9 7.37 12.89 2.05
N ILE A 10 6.84 12.92 3.27
CA ILE A 10 7.63 12.76 4.48
C ILE A 10 7.23 11.46 5.17
N ILE A 11 8.21 10.63 5.52
CA ILE A 11 7.97 9.40 6.27
C ILE A 11 7.53 9.74 7.69
N ILE A 12 6.29 9.37 8.02
CA ILE A 12 5.73 9.52 9.37
C ILE A 12 6.18 8.36 10.25
N ARG A 13 6.14 7.15 9.70
CA ARG A 13 6.48 5.91 10.40
C ARG A 13 6.83 4.83 9.39
N GLN A 14 7.82 4.04 9.72
CA GLN A 14 8.15 2.83 8.96
C GLN A 14 8.49 1.70 9.92
N GLU A 15 8.00 0.50 9.64
CA GLU A 15 8.28 -0.70 10.40
C GLU A 15 8.32 -1.93 9.51
N GLU A 16 9.14 -2.89 9.86
CA GLU A 16 9.14 -4.21 9.25
C GLU A 16 8.01 -5.03 9.88
N ILE A 17 7.05 -5.48 9.06
CA ILE A 17 5.85 -6.21 9.54
C ILE A 17 5.94 -7.71 9.30
N ALA A 18 6.83 -8.14 8.44
CA ALA A 18 7.21 -9.53 8.17
C ALA A 18 8.58 -9.51 7.51
N ASP A 19 9.22 -10.64 7.33
CA ASP A 19 10.55 -10.74 6.74
C ASP A 19 10.58 -10.06 5.36
N ASP A 20 11.44 -9.04 5.21
CA ASP A 20 11.59 -8.19 4.02
C ASP A 20 10.30 -7.44 3.59
N ILE A 21 9.29 -7.36 4.45
CA ILE A 21 8.06 -6.61 4.19
C ILE A 21 7.93 -5.43 5.14
N TYR A 22 7.85 -4.24 4.57
CA TYR A 22 7.83 -2.97 5.29
C TYR A 22 6.52 -2.25 5.11
N SER A 23 6.05 -1.63 6.18
CA SER A 23 4.91 -0.73 6.20
C SER A 23 5.41 0.69 6.40
N MET A 24 5.15 1.56 5.44
CA MET A 24 5.59 2.95 5.45
C MET A 24 4.39 3.88 5.34
N TRP A 25 4.20 4.73 6.32
CA TRP A 25 3.24 5.83 6.28
C TRP A 25 3.93 7.10 5.80
N LEU A 26 3.34 7.74 4.79
CA LEU A 26 3.84 8.96 4.17
C LEU A 26 2.83 10.08 4.32
N HIS A 27 3.28 11.23 4.82
CA HIS A 27 2.50 12.46 4.74
C HIS A 27 2.56 13.00 3.33
N THR A 28 1.38 13.27 2.75
CA THR A 28 1.22 13.85 1.42
C THR A 28 0.14 14.93 1.47
N ASP A 29 0.19 15.89 0.57
CA ASP A 29 -0.85 16.92 0.48
C ASP A 29 -1.98 16.48 -0.47
N GLN A 30 -1.71 16.49 -1.76
CA GLN A 30 -2.71 16.24 -2.79
C GLN A 30 -2.95 14.74 -3.06
N ILE A 31 -1.92 13.92 -2.95
CA ILE A 31 -2.04 12.49 -3.29
C ILE A 31 -3.06 11.79 -2.38
N ALA A 32 -2.97 11.97 -1.06
CA ALA A 32 -3.92 11.37 -0.13
C ALA A 32 -5.36 11.87 -0.38
N ALA A 33 -5.52 13.14 -0.71
CA ALA A 33 -6.83 13.74 -0.96
C ALA A 33 -7.53 13.16 -2.21
N HIS A 34 -6.75 12.74 -3.22
CA HIS A 34 -7.27 12.29 -4.51
C HIS A 34 -7.14 10.77 -4.74
N ALA A 35 -6.43 10.06 -3.88
CA ALA A 35 -6.21 8.63 -4.03
C ALA A 35 -7.48 7.81 -3.83
N LYS A 36 -7.55 6.68 -4.54
CA LYS A 36 -8.63 5.69 -4.45
C LYS A 36 -8.04 4.30 -4.24
N ALA A 37 -8.79 3.44 -3.56
CA ALA A 37 -8.42 2.04 -3.37
C ALA A 37 -8.11 1.38 -4.73
N GLY A 38 -6.99 0.69 -4.82
CA GLY A 38 -6.51 0.05 -6.06
C GLY A 38 -5.50 0.84 -6.86
N GLN A 39 -5.28 2.10 -6.51
CA GLN A 39 -4.25 2.92 -7.16
C GLN A 39 -2.86 2.69 -6.53
N PHE A 40 -1.84 3.19 -7.20
CA PHE A 40 -0.45 3.09 -6.78
C PHE A 40 0.26 4.45 -6.92
N VAL A 41 1.47 4.52 -6.42
CA VAL A 41 2.36 5.67 -6.59
C VAL A 41 3.69 5.22 -7.16
N SER A 42 4.36 6.09 -7.90
CA SER A 42 5.75 5.90 -8.29
C SER A 42 6.64 6.57 -7.25
N VAL A 43 7.52 5.79 -6.63
CA VAL A 43 8.44 6.25 -5.58
C VAL A 43 9.85 6.34 -6.16
N TYR A 44 10.45 7.49 -6.07
CA TYR A 44 11.79 7.75 -6.58
C TYR A 44 12.85 7.53 -5.50
N CYS A 45 13.95 6.90 -5.90
CA CYS A 45 15.12 6.78 -5.03
C CYS A 45 15.82 8.12 -4.86
N ASN A 46 16.42 8.35 -3.71
CA ASN A 46 17.24 9.53 -3.45
C ASN A 46 18.64 9.39 -4.05
N ASP A 47 19.11 8.16 -4.21
CA ASP A 47 20.38 7.87 -4.91
C ASP A 47 20.24 8.18 -6.40
N GLY A 48 20.98 9.18 -6.88
CA GLY A 48 20.94 9.65 -8.27
C GLY A 48 21.38 8.62 -9.31
N SER A 49 22.00 7.50 -8.89
CA SER A 49 22.35 6.40 -9.81
C SER A 49 21.15 5.50 -10.12
N ARG A 50 20.02 5.65 -9.40
CA ARG A 50 18.79 4.87 -9.56
C ARG A 50 17.71 5.75 -10.18
N LEU A 51 17.69 5.80 -11.50
CA LEU A 51 16.85 6.74 -12.26
C LEU A 51 15.36 6.31 -12.31
N LEU A 52 15.10 5.01 -12.30
CA LEU A 52 13.73 4.52 -12.46
C LEU A 52 13.00 4.48 -11.12
N PRO A 53 11.78 5.03 -11.06
CA PRO A 53 10.96 4.92 -9.86
C PRO A 53 10.46 3.49 -9.64
N ARG A 54 10.01 3.23 -8.42
CA ARG A 54 9.39 1.96 -8.04
C ARG A 54 7.88 2.16 -7.90
N PRO A 55 7.06 1.44 -8.67
CA PRO A 55 5.61 1.46 -8.48
C PRO A 55 5.24 0.66 -7.24
N ILE A 56 4.52 1.29 -6.33
CA ILE A 56 4.07 0.64 -5.10
C ILE A 56 2.59 0.93 -4.90
N SER A 57 1.79 -0.13 -4.73
CA SER A 57 0.36 0.00 -4.47
C SER A 57 0.09 0.66 -3.14
N ILE A 58 -0.97 1.46 -3.10
CA ILE A 58 -1.43 2.11 -1.87
C ILE A 58 -2.20 1.07 -1.04
N CYS A 59 -1.74 0.84 0.19
CA CYS A 59 -2.37 -0.08 1.15
C CYS A 59 -3.54 0.59 1.86
N GLU A 60 -3.33 1.81 2.36
CA GLU A 60 -4.34 2.59 3.07
C GLU A 60 -4.25 4.07 2.71
N ILE A 61 -5.40 4.76 2.84
CA ILE A 61 -5.52 6.19 2.59
C ILE A 61 -6.16 6.83 3.81
N ASP A 62 -5.47 7.78 4.42
CA ASP A 62 -6.00 8.62 5.48
C ASP A 62 -6.18 10.05 4.95
N LYS A 63 -7.38 10.34 4.47
CA LYS A 63 -7.70 11.66 3.91
C LYS A 63 -7.77 12.74 4.97
N LYS A 64 -8.10 12.39 6.20
CA LYS A 64 -8.22 13.33 7.31
C LYS A 64 -6.86 13.91 7.69
N ASP A 65 -5.86 13.05 7.85
CA ASP A 65 -4.52 13.46 8.25
C ASP A 65 -3.57 13.64 7.05
N GLY A 66 -4.06 13.44 5.83
CA GLY A 66 -3.27 13.64 4.62
C GLY A 66 -2.12 12.63 4.51
N ALA A 67 -2.42 11.34 4.66
CA ALA A 67 -1.40 10.30 4.66
C ALA A 67 -1.80 9.11 3.79
N ILE A 68 -0.80 8.45 3.22
CA ILE A 68 -0.96 7.15 2.55
C ILE A 68 -0.03 6.13 3.18
N ARG A 69 -0.47 4.88 3.21
CA ARG A 69 0.35 3.75 3.65
C ARG A 69 0.77 2.92 2.45
N LEU A 70 2.06 2.69 2.36
CA LEU A 70 2.66 1.78 1.39
C LEU A 70 3.17 0.55 2.13
N VAL A 71 2.83 -0.63 1.65
CA VAL A 71 3.39 -1.89 2.14
C VAL A 71 4.08 -2.56 0.97
N TYR A 72 5.37 -2.81 1.11
CA TYR A 72 6.20 -3.28 0.02
C TYR A 72 7.19 -4.35 0.47
N ARG A 73 7.62 -5.18 -0.49
CA ARG A 73 8.66 -6.17 -0.28
C ARG A 73 10.00 -5.62 -0.77
N VAL A 74 11.04 -5.83 0.01
CA VAL A 74 12.41 -5.54 -0.45
C VAL A 74 12.79 -6.59 -1.50
N ALA A 75 12.95 -6.13 -2.74
CA ALA A 75 13.21 -7.01 -3.88
C ALA A 75 14.34 -6.51 -4.79
N GLY A 76 15.03 -5.45 -4.43
CA GLY A 76 16.12 -4.87 -5.22
C GLY A 76 16.70 -3.65 -4.53
N LYS A 77 17.63 -2.98 -5.22
CA LYS A 77 18.37 -1.84 -4.64
C LYS A 77 17.47 -0.66 -4.26
N GLY A 78 16.41 -0.40 -5.05
CA GLY A 78 15.49 0.71 -4.78
C GLY A 78 14.68 0.49 -3.51
N THR A 79 14.02 -0.67 -3.41
CA THR A 79 13.25 -1.01 -2.20
C THR A 79 14.15 -1.21 -0.98
N ALA A 80 15.39 -1.67 -1.17
CA ALA A 80 16.38 -1.73 -0.09
C ALA A 80 16.74 -0.34 0.42
N GLU A 81 16.89 0.66 -0.47
CA GLU A 81 17.09 2.05 -0.05
C GLU A 81 15.92 2.54 0.81
N PHE A 82 14.68 2.30 0.38
CA PHE A 82 13.49 2.71 1.15
C PHE A 82 13.45 2.07 2.53
N SER A 83 13.80 0.79 2.63
CA SER A 83 13.76 0.06 3.92
C SER A 83 14.76 0.59 4.95
N GLY A 84 15.81 1.25 4.50
CA GLY A 84 16.80 1.89 5.39
C GLY A 84 16.44 3.32 5.82
N MET A 85 15.32 3.85 5.35
CA MET A 85 14.91 5.22 5.67
C MET A 85 14.12 5.28 6.98
N HIS A 86 14.17 6.42 7.64
CA HIS A 86 13.56 6.65 8.96
C HIS A 86 12.54 7.78 8.91
N THR A 87 11.78 7.90 10.00
CA THR A 87 10.82 9.00 10.22
C THR A 87 11.50 10.35 9.97
N GLY A 88 10.82 11.20 9.23
CA GLY A 88 11.31 12.51 8.82
C GLY A 88 12.06 12.53 7.49
N ALA A 89 12.44 11.38 6.95
CA ALA A 89 13.07 11.29 5.63
C ALA A 89 12.06 11.68 4.54
N GLN A 90 12.59 12.23 3.45
CA GLN A 90 11.81 12.72 2.32
C GLN A 90 11.92 11.79 1.14
N LEU A 91 10.80 11.57 0.47
CA LEU A 91 10.72 10.80 -0.78
C LEU A 91 9.93 11.58 -1.83
N ARG A 92 10.50 11.68 -3.03
CA ARG A 92 9.75 12.19 -4.16
C ARG A 92 8.83 11.10 -4.69
N ILE A 93 7.54 11.41 -4.79
CA ILE A 93 6.52 10.47 -5.27
C ILE A 93 5.64 11.14 -6.32
N VAL A 94 5.12 10.33 -7.22
CA VAL A 94 4.16 10.74 -8.25
C VAL A 94 2.92 9.87 -8.15
N GLY A 95 1.77 10.50 -8.09
CA GLY A 95 0.50 9.78 -8.05
C GLY A 95 -0.70 10.69 -7.75
N PRO A 96 -1.85 10.10 -7.46
CA PRO A 96 -2.14 8.67 -7.57
C PRO A 96 -2.18 8.19 -9.01
N LEU A 97 -1.76 6.96 -9.27
CA LEU A 97 -1.68 6.37 -10.60
C LEU A 97 -2.59 5.14 -10.72
N GLY A 98 -2.98 4.83 -11.93
CA GLY A 98 -3.84 3.69 -12.23
C GLY A 98 -5.31 3.96 -11.97
N ASN A 99 -6.12 2.94 -12.19
CA ASN A 99 -7.55 2.98 -11.96
C ASN A 99 -7.88 2.46 -10.56
N GLY A 100 -8.88 3.04 -9.91
CA GLY A 100 -9.39 2.50 -8.66
C GLY A 100 -10.12 1.17 -8.87
N PHE A 101 -10.25 0.39 -7.81
CA PHE A 101 -11.11 -0.79 -7.85
C PHE A 101 -12.57 -0.38 -8.02
N PRO A 102 -13.35 -1.12 -8.83
CA PRO A 102 -14.79 -0.91 -8.87
C PRO A 102 -15.39 -1.30 -7.52
N LYS A 103 -16.24 -0.44 -6.97
CA LYS A 103 -16.95 -0.70 -5.72
C LYS A 103 -18.37 -1.08 -6.01
N LYS A 104 -18.75 -2.30 -5.63
CA LYS A 104 -20.13 -2.77 -5.68
C LYS A 104 -20.52 -3.18 -4.27
N GLU A 105 -21.50 -2.50 -3.70
CA GLU A 105 -21.94 -2.72 -2.32
C GLU A 105 -22.91 -3.91 -2.20
N LYS A 106 -22.51 -5.03 -2.76
CA LYS A 106 -23.13 -6.34 -2.58
C LYS A 106 -22.11 -7.23 -1.90
N LYS A 107 -22.47 -8.47 -1.61
CA LYS A 107 -21.52 -9.45 -1.07
C LYS A 107 -20.24 -9.46 -1.91
N ALA A 108 -19.11 -9.28 -1.27
CA ALA A 108 -17.81 -9.16 -1.94
C ALA A 108 -16.87 -10.31 -1.56
N PHE A 109 -16.12 -10.79 -2.54
CA PHE A 109 -14.99 -11.70 -2.35
C PHE A 109 -13.72 -10.95 -2.72
N LEU A 110 -12.82 -10.78 -1.75
CA LEU A 110 -11.53 -10.12 -1.96
C LEU A 110 -10.44 -11.19 -1.90
N ILE A 111 -9.67 -11.31 -2.96
CA ILE A 111 -8.63 -12.34 -3.08
C ILE A 111 -7.30 -11.64 -3.34
N GLY A 112 -6.35 -11.83 -2.45
CA GLY A 112 -5.00 -11.28 -2.59
C GLY A 112 -3.95 -12.33 -2.31
N GLY A 113 -2.82 -12.27 -3.04
CA GLY A 113 -1.69 -13.16 -2.84
C GLY A 113 -0.37 -12.38 -2.74
N GLY A 114 0.48 -12.75 -1.79
CA GLY A 114 1.79 -12.13 -1.60
C GLY A 114 1.72 -10.63 -1.47
N ILE A 115 2.53 -9.90 -2.22
CA ILE A 115 2.54 -8.43 -2.20
C ILE A 115 1.32 -7.79 -2.92
N GLY A 116 0.41 -8.59 -3.45
CA GLY A 116 -0.89 -8.15 -3.92
C GLY A 116 -1.94 -8.03 -2.80
N ILE A 117 -1.61 -8.45 -1.59
CA ILE A 117 -2.49 -8.35 -0.41
C ILE A 117 -2.70 -6.90 0.05
N PRO A 118 -1.64 -6.07 0.20
CA PRO A 118 -1.79 -4.71 0.74
C PRO A 118 -2.85 -3.85 0.05
N PRO A 119 -2.95 -3.80 -1.30
CA PRO A 119 -3.95 -2.94 -1.94
C PRO A 119 -5.40 -3.35 -1.68
N MET A 120 -5.65 -4.56 -1.20
CA MET A 120 -6.99 -5.02 -0.83
C MET A 120 -7.50 -4.40 0.46
N LEU A 121 -6.61 -3.89 1.33
CA LEU A 121 -7.01 -3.42 2.66
C LEU A 121 -7.89 -2.16 2.59
N GLN A 122 -7.50 -1.16 1.81
CA GLN A 122 -8.31 0.05 1.66
C GLN A 122 -9.69 -0.27 1.05
N LEU A 123 -9.72 -1.14 0.06
CA LEU A 123 -10.99 -1.60 -0.53
C LEU A 123 -11.87 -2.28 0.53
N ALA A 124 -11.30 -3.18 1.33
CA ALA A 124 -12.03 -3.86 2.39
C ALA A 124 -12.63 -2.88 3.40
N LYS A 125 -11.91 -1.80 3.73
CA LYS A 125 -12.39 -0.76 4.64
C LYS A 125 -13.52 0.08 4.05
N GLU A 126 -13.49 0.34 2.75
CA GLU A 126 -14.47 1.20 2.08
C GLU A 126 -15.77 0.48 1.73
N LEU A 127 -15.76 -0.83 1.54
CA LEU A 127 -16.96 -1.59 1.19
C LEU A 127 -17.89 -1.78 2.40
N ASN A 128 -19.12 -1.30 2.27
CA ASN A 128 -20.18 -1.46 3.28
C ASN A 128 -21.06 -2.67 2.95
N CYS A 129 -20.46 -3.86 2.96
CA CYS A 129 -21.16 -5.10 2.65
C CYS A 129 -20.50 -6.29 3.35
N GLU A 130 -21.17 -7.45 3.30
CA GLU A 130 -20.53 -8.69 3.73
C GLU A 130 -19.33 -8.98 2.86
N LYS A 131 -18.18 -9.22 3.48
CA LYS A 131 -16.92 -9.49 2.79
C LYS A 131 -16.35 -10.82 3.20
N GLN A 132 -15.90 -11.58 2.23
CA GLN A 132 -15.06 -12.76 2.44
C GLN A 132 -13.70 -12.49 1.82
N ILE A 133 -12.67 -12.66 2.60
CA ILE A 133 -11.31 -12.25 2.25
C ILE A 133 -10.42 -13.48 2.23
N VAL A 134 -9.81 -13.75 1.08
CA VAL A 134 -8.89 -14.87 0.90
C VAL A 134 -7.48 -14.32 0.72
N LEU A 135 -6.58 -14.67 1.60
CA LEU A 135 -5.20 -14.19 1.58
C LEU A 135 -4.24 -15.36 1.42
N GLY A 136 -3.46 -15.32 0.35
CA GLY A 136 -2.43 -16.31 0.05
C GLY A 136 -1.06 -15.79 0.43
N PHE A 137 -0.31 -16.55 1.23
CA PHE A 137 1.03 -16.22 1.65
C PHE A 137 2.01 -17.33 1.24
N ARG A 138 3.21 -16.92 0.92
CA ARG A 138 4.28 -17.88 0.65
C ARG A 138 4.87 -18.41 1.97
N ASP A 139 5.27 -17.49 2.82
CA ASP A 139 5.98 -17.80 4.06
C ASP A 139 5.26 -17.20 5.27
N GLU A 140 5.56 -15.97 5.61
CA GLU A 140 5.12 -15.30 6.82
C GLU A 140 3.84 -14.49 6.57
N LEU A 141 2.91 -14.54 7.53
CA LEU A 141 1.66 -13.80 7.46
C LEU A 141 1.87 -12.33 7.86
N PHE A 142 1.16 -11.43 7.20
CA PHE A 142 1.17 -10.00 7.52
C PHE A 142 -0.21 -9.38 7.28
N LEU A 143 -0.51 -8.28 7.97
CA LEU A 143 -1.79 -7.54 7.91
C LEU A 143 -3.03 -8.36 8.35
N MET A 144 -2.85 -9.50 8.97
CA MET A 144 -3.94 -10.42 9.31
C MET A 144 -4.97 -9.78 10.24
N ASP A 145 -4.52 -9.12 11.32
CA ASP A 145 -5.43 -8.51 12.29
C ASP A 145 -6.24 -7.38 11.67
N GLU A 146 -5.65 -6.63 10.77
CA GLU A 146 -6.30 -5.53 10.08
C GLU A 146 -7.39 -6.03 9.13
N PHE A 147 -7.14 -7.12 8.39
CA PHE A 147 -8.15 -7.74 7.53
C PHE A 147 -9.27 -8.42 8.33
N LYS A 148 -8.95 -9.05 9.45
CA LYS A 148 -9.96 -9.69 10.32
C LYS A 148 -10.99 -8.70 10.85
N LYS A 149 -10.63 -7.44 11.02
CA LYS A 149 -11.55 -6.37 11.41
C LYS A 149 -12.53 -6.00 10.29
N GLN A 150 -12.22 -6.34 9.05
CA GLN A 150 -13.02 -5.95 7.89
C GLN A 150 -13.98 -7.04 7.40
N GLY A 151 -13.71 -8.29 7.70
CA GLY A 151 -14.53 -9.38 7.23
C GLY A 151 -13.99 -10.75 7.64
N ARG A 152 -14.59 -11.80 7.09
CA ARG A 152 -14.15 -13.16 7.33
C ARG A 152 -12.91 -13.46 6.47
N VAL A 153 -11.83 -13.90 7.12
CA VAL A 153 -10.54 -14.15 6.48
C VAL A 153 -10.25 -15.63 6.38
N TYR A 154 -9.88 -16.06 5.18
CA TYR A 154 -9.37 -17.40 4.89
C TYR A 154 -7.92 -17.27 4.44
N VAL A 155 -7.05 -18.13 4.95
CA VAL A 155 -5.61 -18.11 4.66
C VAL A 155 -5.22 -19.37 3.89
N ALA A 156 -4.42 -19.17 2.85
CA ALA A 156 -3.73 -20.23 2.14
C ALA A 156 -2.21 -19.98 2.21
N THR A 157 -1.44 -21.02 2.41
CA THR A 157 0.02 -20.98 2.43
C THR A 157 0.60 -21.99 1.45
N GLU A 158 1.82 -21.73 0.98
CA GLU A 158 2.58 -22.69 0.19
C GLU A 158 3.34 -23.61 1.18
N ASP A 159 2.84 -24.82 1.43
CA ASP A 159 3.48 -25.85 2.24
C ASP A 159 4.06 -26.97 1.35
#